data_cf153470305d52f733f9aa4021dc0e93
#
_entry.id   cf153470305d52f733f9aa4021dc0e93
#
_cell.length_a   1.000
_cell.length_b   1.000
_cell.length_c   1.000
_cell.angle_alpha   90.00
_cell.angle_beta   90.00
_cell.angle_gamma   90.00
#
_symmetry.space_group_name_H-M   'P 1'
#
loop_
_entity.id
_entity.type
_entity.pdbx_description
1 polymer ?
#
loop_
_entity_poly.entity_id
_entity_poly.type
_entity_poly.pdbx_seq_one_letter_code
_entity_poly.pdbx_strand_id
1 'polypeptide(L)'
;TVSRMKNLKFLVVLVLSVVIFAAACGNSSSLDNNKSSDSGLDSKSGSYTPKELTVQFVPSQNADTLEAKAKPLEKLLSDKLGIPVKVSVSTNYNTIVEAMKSKKVDVGFLPPTAYTLAHDQKAADLLLKAERYDVNEDGSPSKKLVDDYKSEILVKKDSGINNLKDLKGKKIAL
;
A
#
# COMPACT_ATOMS: atom_id res chain seq x y z
N THR A 1 -46.85 37.15 8.91
CA THR A 1 -47.67 35.91 9.02
C THR A 1 -47.39 34.91 7.90
N VAL A 2 -46.95 35.38 6.72
CA VAL A 2 -46.70 34.51 5.53
C VAL A 2 -45.39 33.71 5.64
N SER A 3 -44.39 34.20 6.40
CA SER A 3 -43.06 33.52 6.55
C SER A 3 -43.13 32.25 7.41
N ARG A 4 -44.04 32.17 8.41
CA ARG A 4 -44.21 31.00 9.26
C ARG A 4 -44.87 29.80 8.56
N MET A 5 -45.66 30.06 7.55
CA MET A 5 -46.37 28.96 6.82
C MET A 5 -45.46 28.24 5.81
N LYS A 6 -44.41 28.89 5.29
CA LYS A 6 -43.45 28.22 4.39
C LYS A 6 -42.58 27.18 5.14
N ASN A 7 -42.17 27.51 6.36
CA ASN A 7 -41.35 26.61 7.16
C ASN A 7 -42.13 25.42 7.70
N LEU A 8 -43.44 25.58 7.96
CA LEU A 8 -44.31 24.51 8.44
C LEU A 8 -44.56 23.46 7.34
N LYS A 9 -44.71 23.86 6.07
CA LYS A 9 -44.83 22.93 4.94
C LYS A 9 -43.55 22.15 4.69
N PHE A 10 -42.39 22.78 4.89
CA PHE A 10 -41.05 22.12 4.75
C PHE A 10 -40.84 21.10 5.87
N LEU A 11 -41.28 21.40 7.08
CA LEU A 11 -41.15 20.51 8.24
C LEU A 11 -42.09 19.28 8.12
N VAL A 12 -43.28 19.43 7.56
CA VAL A 12 -44.22 18.32 7.33
C VAL A 12 -43.71 17.39 6.23
N VAL A 13 -43.08 17.91 5.18
CA VAL A 13 -42.45 17.08 4.12
C VAL A 13 -41.25 16.32 4.65
N LEU A 14 -40.45 16.92 5.54
CA LEU A 14 -39.29 16.27 6.15
C LEU A 14 -39.69 15.13 7.12
N VAL A 15 -40.77 15.30 7.86
CA VAL A 15 -41.29 14.27 8.78
C VAL A 15 -41.93 13.11 8.02
N LEU A 16 -42.57 13.39 6.88
CA LEU A 16 -43.20 12.33 6.08
C LEU A 16 -42.17 11.43 5.37
N SER A 17 -40.98 11.96 5.05
CA SER A 17 -39.90 11.17 4.43
C SER A 17 -39.19 10.18 5.39
N VAL A 18 -39.28 10.41 6.70
CA VAL A 18 -38.66 9.54 7.72
C VAL A 18 -39.52 8.31 8.03
N VAL A 19 -40.84 8.37 7.80
CA VAL A 19 -41.75 7.28 8.14
C VAL A 19 -41.75 6.14 7.09
N ILE A 20 -41.24 6.37 5.89
CA ILE A 20 -41.24 5.36 4.81
C ILE A 20 -40.06 4.38 4.93
N PHE A 21 -39.03 4.66 5.76
CA PHE A 21 -37.87 3.77 5.94
C PHE A 21 -38.00 2.73 7.07
N ALA A 22 -39.11 2.72 7.83
CA ALA A 22 -39.29 1.82 8.98
C ALA A 22 -40.13 0.55 8.69
N ALA A 23 -40.45 0.23 7.44
CA ALA A 23 -41.35 -0.87 7.10
C ALA A 23 -40.69 -2.02 6.31
N ALA A 24 -39.36 -2.23 6.45
CA ALA A 24 -38.69 -3.34 5.79
C ALA A 24 -37.84 -4.16 6.79
N CYS A 25 -38.44 -4.61 7.88
CA CYS A 25 -37.95 -5.70 8.71
C CYS A 25 -39.16 -6.44 9.29
N GLY A 26 -39.52 -7.54 8.68
CA GLY A 26 -40.56 -8.42 9.19
C GLY A 26 -40.39 -9.83 8.68
N ASN A 27 -40.05 -10.69 9.65
CA ASN A 27 -40.45 -12.09 9.73
C ASN A 27 -39.59 -13.10 8.96
N SER A 28 -39.16 -14.22 9.52
CA SER A 28 -39.73 -15.14 10.52
C SER A 28 -38.67 -15.99 11.21
N SER A 29 -38.99 -16.28 12.44
CA SER A 29 -38.52 -17.31 13.33
C SER A 29 -38.30 -18.72 12.73
N SER A 30 -37.19 -19.37 13.14
CA SER A 30 -37.28 -20.71 13.72
C SER A 30 -36.06 -20.95 14.60
N LEU A 31 -36.35 -21.26 15.83
CA LEU A 31 -35.42 -21.85 16.82
C LEU A 31 -35.00 -23.22 16.32
N ASP A 32 -33.73 -23.50 16.33
CA ASP A 32 -33.29 -24.72 16.99
C ASP A 32 -31.87 -24.64 17.51
N ASN A 33 -31.65 -25.42 18.53
CA ASN A 33 -30.68 -25.37 19.56
C ASN A 33 -29.38 -26.11 19.19
N ASN A 34 -28.28 -25.64 19.71
CA ASN A 34 -27.14 -26.39 20.25
C ASN A 34 -26.03 -26.90 19.31
N LYS A 35 -24.86 -26.38 19.40
CA LYS A 35 -23.69 -27.03 19.98
C LYS A 35 -22.37 -26.32 19.59
N SER A 36 -21.67 -25.95 20.62
CA SER A 36 -20.22 -25.75 20.81
C SER A 36 -19.28 -26.03 19.63
N SER A 37 -18.37 -25.05 19.51
CA SER A 37 -16.94 -25.19 19.24
C SER A 37 -16.53 -26.07 18.08
N ASP A 38 -16.13 -25.43 17.01
CA ASP A 38 -14.85 -25.73 16.41
C ASP A 38 -14.34 -24.49 15.66
N SER A 39 -13.14 -24.05 16.07
CA SER A 39 -12.40 -22.99 15.38
C SER A 39 -11.81 -23.58 14.09
N GLY A 40 -12.64 -23.84 13.14
CA GLY A 40 -12.26 -24.16 11.78
C GLY A 40 -11.93 -22.86 11.04
N LEU A 41 -10.68 -22.54 10.93
CA LEU A 41 -10.15 -21.66 9.88
C LEU A 41 -10.47 -22.35 8.54
N ASP A 42 -11.68 -22.15 8.04
CA ASP A 42 -11.98 -22.40 6.64
C ASP A 42 -11.21 -21.35 5.80
N SER A 43 -9.94 -21.64 5.58
CA SER A 43 -9.20 -21.09 4.46
C SER A 43 -9.85 -21.60 3.17
N LYS A 44 -11.01 -21.07 2.83
CA LYS A 44 -11.44 -21.02 1.43
C LYS A 44 -10.46 -20.08 0.72
N SER A 45 -9.34 -20.67 0.31
CA SER A 45 -8.48 -20.14 -0.74
C SER A 45 -9.31 -20.06 -2.02
N GLY A 46 -10.22 -19.13 -2.07
CA GLY A 46 -10.80 -18.66 -3.32
C GLY A 46 -9.67 -17.98 -4.05
N SER A 47 -9.16 -18.62 -5.11
CA SER A 47 -8.16 -18.01 -5.99
C SER A 47 -8.70 -16.64 -6.45
N TYR A 48 -8.18 -15.56 -5.85
CA TYR A 48 -8.48 -14.21 -6.30
C TYR A 48 -7.74 -14.01 -7.62
N THR A 49 -8.51 -13.95 -8.70
CA THR A 49 -7.96 -13.60 -10.02
C THR A 49 -8.46 -12.20 -10.36
N PRO A 50 -7.62 -11.17 -10.24
CA PRO A 50 -8.00 -9.81 -10.62
C PRO A 50 -8.24 -9.72 -12.12
N LYS A 51 -9.16 -8.83 -12.53
CA LYS A 51 -9.38 -8.53 -13.96
C LYS A 51 -8.21 -7.75 -14.56
N GLU A 52 -7.50 -7.02 -13.75
CA GLU A 52 -6.29 -6.25 -14.06
C GLU A 52 -5.41 -6.28 -12.81
N LEU A 53 -4.10 -6.43 -12.99
CA LEU A 53 -3.12 -6.33 -11.91
C LEU A 53 -2.48 -4.96 -11.90
N THR A 54 -2.54 -4.28 -10.77
CA THR A 54 -1.91 -2.97 -10.57
C THR A 54 -0.58 -3.13 -9.83
N VAL A 55 0.49 -2.66 -10.47
CA VAL A 55 1.86 -2.71 -9.93
C VAL A 55 2.39 -1.30 -9.77
N GLN A 56 2.95 -0.98 -8.60
CA GLN A 56 3.45 0.37 -8.36
C GLN A 56 4.86 0.37 -7.77
N PHE A 57 5.67 1.33 -8.21
CA PHE A 57 7.01 1.60 -7.69
C PHE A 57 7.01 2.83 -6.80
N VAL A 58 7.93 2.87 -5.83
CA VAL A 58 8.24 4.11 -5.10
C VAL A 58 9.05 5.06 -5.97
N PRO A 59 8.99 6.38 -5.76
CA PRO A 59 9.71 7.38 -6.55
C PRO A 59 11.20 7.44 -6.16
N SER A 60 11.93 6.36 -6.39
CA SER A 60 13.36 6.25 -6.06
C SER A 60 14.29 6.97 -7.05
N GLN A 61 13.77 7.37 -8.21
CA GLN A 61 14.44 8.10 -9.26
C GLN A 61 13.46 9.08 -9.90
N ASN A 62 13.89 9.78 -10.96
CA ASN A 62 12.96 10.56 -11.79
C ASN A 62 11.81 9.66 -12.28
N ALA A 63 10.57 10.11 -12.06
CA ALA A 63 9.36 9.31 -12.30
C ALA A 63 9.25 8.87 -13.77
N ASP A 64 9.48 9.78 -14.72
CA ASP A 64 9.37 9.47 -16.16
C ASP A 64 10.39 8.40 -16.58
N THR A 65 11.64 8.52 -16.07
CA THR A 65 12.69 7.54 -16.34
C THR A 65 12.35 6.18 -15.73
N LEU A 66 11.82 6.16 -14.50
CA LEU A 66 11.45 4.93 -13.83
C LEU A 66 10.26 4.26 -14.52
N GLU A 67 9.26 5.03 -14.92
CA GLU A 67 8.09 4.54 -15.64
C GLU A 67 8.48 3.95 -17.00
N ALA A 68 9.33 4.63 -17.76
CA ALA A 68 9.83 4.11 -19.04
C ALA A 68 10.59 2.78 -18.86
N LYS A 69 11.39 2.64 -17.81
CA LYS A 69 12.11 1.40 -17.49
C LYS A 69 11.19 0.28 -16.99
N ALA A 70 10.06 0.62 -16.40
CA ALA A 70 9.09 -0.34 -15.87
C ALA A 70 8.11 -0.89 -16.95
N LYS A 71 7.94 -0.22 -18.07
CA LYS A 71 7.07 -0.68 -19.18
C LYS A 71 7.38 -2.09 -19.70
N PRO A 72 8.64 -2.54 -19.86
CA PRO A 72 8.93 -3.93 -20.23
C PRO A 72 8.41 -4.94 -19.21
N LEU A 73 8.40 -4.60 -17.91
CA LEU A 73 7.83 -5.44 -16.86
C LEU A 73 6.32 -5.57 -17.00
N GLU A 74 5.61 -4.50 -17.34
CA GLU A 74 4.17 -4.49 -17.60
C GLU A 74 3.82 -5.52 -18.68
N LYS A 75 4.53 -5.47 -19.80
CA LYS A 75 4.34 -6.42 -20.90
C LYS A 75 4.67 -7.85 -20.49
N LEU A 76 5.82 -8.06 -19.85
CA LEU A 76 6.26 -9.39 -19.41
C LEU A 76 5.23 -10.04 -18.48
N LEU A 77 4.74 -9.28 -17.50
CA LEU A 77 3.76 -9.79 -16.55
C LEU A 77 2.41 -10.06 -17.23
N SER A 78 1.94 -9.17 -18.10
CA SER A 78 0.71 -9.38 -18.86
C SER A 78 0.76 -10.65 -19.71
N ASP A 79 1.87 -10.85 -20.45
CA ASP A 79 2.07 -12.03 -21.28
C ASP A 79 2.12 -13.33 -20.46
N LYS A 80 2.71 -13.28 -19.24
CA LYS A 80 2.86 -14.47 -18.37
C LYS A 80 1.60 -14.79 -17.59
N LEU A 81 0.87 -13.80 -17.16
CA LEU A 81 -0.32 -13.97 -16.31
C LEU A 81 -1.61 -14.12 -17.12
N GLY A 82 -1.60 -13.71 -18.39
CA GLY A 82 -2.80 -13.74 -19.25
C GLY A 82 -3.87 -12.71 -18.86
N ILE A 83 -3.51 -11.71 -18.08
CA ILE A 83 -4.38 -10.60 -17.66
C ILE A 83 -3.69 -9.27 -17.91
N PRO A 84 -4.42 -8.17 -18.08
CA PRO A 84 -3.84 -6.83 -18.17
C PRO A 84 -3.04 -6.51 -16.88
N VAL A 85 -1.87 -5.92 -17.04
CA VAL A 85 -1.04 -5.40 -15.95
C VAL A 85 -0.80 -3.92 -16.21
N LYS A 86 -0.95 -3.10 -15.18
CA LYS A 86 -0.62 -1.67 -15.20
C LYS A 86 0.52 -1.40 -14.24
N VAL A 87 1.58 -0.80 -14.76
CA VAL A 87 2.72 -0.36 -13.97
C VAL A 87 2.72 1.17 -13.86
N SER A 88 2.91 1.68 -12.67
CA SER A 88 2.98 3.11 -12.38
C SER A 88 4.02 3.44 -11.31
N VAL A 89 4.32 4.73 -11.15
CA VAL A 89 5.20 5.24 -10.09
C VAL A 89 4.38 6.08 -9.12
N SER A 90 4.53 5.84 -7.83
CA SER A 90 3.86 6.62 -6.79
C SER A 90 4.44 8.03 -6.69
N THR A 91 3.67 8.96 -6.19
CA THR A 91 4.14 10.34 -5.93
C THR A 91 5.05 10.44 -4.71
N ASN A 92 4.88 9.54 -3.73
CA ASN A 92 5.73 9.44 -2.54
C ASN A 92 5.59 8.07 -1.88
N TYR A 93 6.43 7.81 -0.87
CA TYR A 93 6.48 6.51 -0.17
C TYR A 93 5.22 6.19 0.65
N ASN A 94 4.55 7.17 1.21
CA ASN A 94 3.33 6.94 1.99
C ASN A 94 2.13 6.67 1.09
N THR A 95 2.06 7.33 -0.06
CA THR A 95 0.95 7.17 -1.01
C THR A 95 0.82 5.74 -1.52
N ILE A 96 1.94 5.03 -1.78
CA ILE A 96 1.87 3.64 -2.22
C ILE A 96 1.35 2.73 -1.09
N VAL A 97 1.76 2.97 0.17
CA VAL A 97 1.26 2.20 1.32
C VAL A 97 -0.25 2.38 1.48
N GLU A 98 -0.76 3.61 1.38
CA GLU A 98 -2.18 3.89 1.44
C GLU A 98 -2.95 3.32 0.24
N ALA A 99 -2.36 3.32 -0.95
CA ALA A 99 -2.95 2.70 -2.14
C ALA A 99 -3.06 1.17 -2.00
N MET A 100 -2.05 0.51 -1.42
CA MET A 100 -2.10 -0.92 -1.11
C MET A 100 -3.15 -1.22 -0.03
N LYS A 101 -3.17 -0.45 1.05
CA LYS A 101 -4.16 -0.58 2.13
C LYS A 101 -5.59 -0.44 1.64
N SER A 102 -5.84 0.47 0.71
CA SER A 102 -7.15 0.69 0.09
C SER A 102 -7.44 -0.24 -1.10
N LYS A 103 -6.56 -1.23 -1.36
CA LYS A 103 -6.69 -2.21 -2.45
C LYS A 103 -6.74 -1.58 -3.86
N LYS A 104 -6.13 -0.43 -4.02
CA LYS A 104 -5.95 0.24 -5.33
C LYS A 104 -4.67 -0.19 -6.04
N VAL A 105 -3.74 -0.77 -5.30
CA VAL A 105 -2.49 -1.33 -5.78
C VAL A 105 -2.35 -2.75 -5.23
N ASP A 106 -2.16 -3.72 -6.13
CA ASP A 106 -2.05 -5.13 -5.78
C ASP A 106 -0.61 -5.50 -5.43
N VAL A 107 0.37 -4.96 -6.15
CA VAL A 107 1.79 -5.26 -5.95
C VAL A 107 2.59 -3.96 -5.84
N GLY A 108 3.34 -3.81 -4.76
CA GLY A 108 4.23 -2.67 -4.51
C GLY A 108 5.70 -3.07 -4.47
N PHE A 109 6.56 -2.35 -5.20
CA PHE A 109 8.00 -2.44 -5.03
C PHE A 109 8.43 -1.45 -3.95
N LEU A 110 8.66 -1.97 -2.74
CA LEU A 110 8.88 -1.17 -1.54
C LEU A 110 10.32 -1.34 -1.01
N PRO A 111 10.98 -0.26 -0.59
CA PRO A 111 12.20 -0.37 0.21
C PRO A 111 11.85 -0.84 1.63
N PRO A 112 12.84 -1.29 2.43
CA PRO A 112 12.59 -1.90 3.74
C PRO A 112 11.69 -1.09 4.68
N THR A 113 11.92 0.21 4.81
CA THR A 113 11.12 1.08 5.69
C THR A 113 9.66 1.16 5.24
N ALA A 114 9.42 1.35 3.95
CA ALA A 114 8.05 1.41 3.42
C ALA A 114 7.35 0.05 3.52
N TYR A 115 8.08 -1.06 3.32
CA TYR A 115 7.55 -2.40 3.55
C TYR A 115 7.17 -2.62 5.02
N THR A 116 8.03 -2.28 5.97
CA THR A 116 7.72 -2.39 7.41
C THR A 116 6.44 -1.63 7.75
N LEU A 117 6.32 -0.39 7.25
CA LEU A 117 5.11 0.41 7.46
C LEU A 117 3.86 -0.23 6.84
N ALA A 118 3.97 -0.77 5.62
CA ALA A 118 2.87 -1.45 4.95
C ALA A 118 2.45 -2.72 5.70
N HIS A 119 3.40 -3.53 6.15
CA HIS A 119 3.16 -4.74 6.90
C HIS A 119 2.50 -4.45 8.26
N ASP A 120 3.01 -3.49 9.03
CA ASP A 120 2.45 -3.09 10.32
C ASP A 120 1.01 -2.59 10.19
N GLN A 121 0.69 -1.93 9.10
CA GLN A 121 -0.66 -1.48 8.77
C GLN A 121 -1.54 -2.57 8.13
N LYS A 122 -1.04 -3.81 7.98
CA LYS A 122 -1.72 -4.92 7.30
C LYS A 122 -2.14 -4.55 5.86
N ALA A 123 -1.35 -3.72 5.22
CA ALA A 123 -1.56 -3.26 3.84
C ALA A 123 -0.88 -4.19 2.83
N ALA A 124 0.18 -4.89 3.22
CA ALA A 124 0.91 -5.81 2.36
C ALA A 124 1.68 -6.87 3.16
N ASP A 125 1.87 -8.02 2.53
CA ASP A 125 2.78 -9.07 2.96
C ASP A 125 3.93 -9.23 1.96
N LEU A 126 5.04 -9.82 2.39
CA LEU A 126 6.20 -10.04 1.54
C LEU A 126 5.93 -11.17 0.53
N LEU A 127 6.02 -10.85 -0.75
CA LEU A 127 5.96 -11.84 -1.83
C LEU A 127 7.35 -12.30 -2.27
N LEU A 128 8.22 -11.35 -2.57
CA LEU A 128 9.58 -11.57 -3.06
C LEU A 128 10.54 -10.54 -2.49
N LYS A 129 11.80 -10.93 -2.33
CA LYS A 129 12.90 -10.05 -1.97
C LYS A 129 13.88 -9.97 -3.15
N ALA A 130 14.18 -8.75 -3.60
CA ALA A 130 15.09 -8.55 -4.71
C ALA A 130 16.54 -8.78 -4.28
N GLU A 131 17.30 -9.52 -5.06
CA GLU A 131 18.75 -9.62 -4.94
C GLU A 131 19.42 -8.74 -5.98
N ARG A 132 20.59 -8.24 -5.63
CA ARG A 132 21.44 -7.46 -6.52
C ARG A 132 22.92 -7.76 -6.26
N TYR A 133 23.77 -7.41 -7.21
CA TYR A 133 25.21 -7.48 -6.96
C TYR A 133 25.63 -6.47 -5.90
N ASP A 134 26.40 -6.95 -4.94
CA ASP A 134 27.04 -6.13 -3.91
C ASP A 134 28.00 -5.12 -4.56
N VAL A 135 28.42 -4.13 -3.79
CA VAL A 135 29.36 -3.10 -4.23
C VAL A 135 30.64 -3.26 -3.42
N ASN A 136 31.77 -3.33 -4.09
CA ASN A 136 33.09 -3.34 -3.48
C ASN A 136 33.40 -1.99 -2.83
N GLU A 137 34.42 -1.92 -1.97
CA GLU A 137 34.83 -0.69 -1.29
C GLU A 137 35.23 0.44 -2.26
N ASP A 138 35.70 0.10 -3.46
CA ASP A 138 36.03 1.06 -4.53
C ASP A 138 34.83 1.53 -5.34
N GLY A 139 33.61 1.08 -5.01
CA GLY A 139 32.37 1.41 -5.71
C GLY A 139 32.09 0.55 -6.95
N SER A 140 32.94 -0.41 -7.29
CA SER A 140 32.70 -1.32 -8.41
C SER A 140 31.69 -2.42 -8.05
N PRO A 141 30.91 -2.95 -9.02
CA PRO A 141 30.02 -4.09 -8.77
C PRO A 141 30.82 -5.33 -8.39
N SER A 142 30.43 -6.00 -7.31
CA SER A 142 30.97 -7.31 -6.95
C SER A 142 30.25 -8.41 -7.72
N LYS A 143 30.74 -9.66 -7.62
CA LYS A 143 30.05 -10.85 -8.17
C LYS A 143 29.15 -11.53 -7.13
N LYS A 144 29.10 -11.02 -5.90
CA LYS A 144 28.28 -11.56 -4.82
C LYS A 144 26.90 -10.97 -4.90
N LEU A 145 25.87 -11.81 -4.90
CA LEU A 145 24.49 -11.36 -4.73
C LEU A 145 24.19 -11.11 -3.26
N VAL A 146 23.49 -10.03 -2.98
CA VAL A 146 22.99 -9.63 -1.67
C VAL A 146 21.55 -9.17 -1.77
N ASP A 147 20.81 -9.38 -0.71
CA ASP A 147 19.41 -9.01 -0.57
C ASP A 147 19.19 -7.89 0.47
N ASP A 148 20.26 -7.29 0.91
CA ASP A 148 20.32 -6.15 1.83
C ASP A 148 21.13 -4.99 1.25
N TYR A 149 21.09 -3.86 1.93
CA TYR A 149 21.98 -2.72 1.74
C TYR A 149 22.20 -2.00 3.08
N LYS A 150 23.35 -1.35 3.19
CA LYS A 150 23.74 -0.67 4.43
C LYS A 150 23.34 0.81 4.35
N SER A 151 22.88 1.36 5.47
CA SER A 151 22.77 2.80 5.63
C SER A 151 24.16 3.39 5.88
N GLU A 152 24.46 4.51 5.25
CA GLU A 152 25.73 5.20 5.37
C GLU A 152 25.52 6.66 5.77
N ILE A 153 26.44 7.19 6.58
CA ILE A 153 26.48 8.61 6.92
C ILE A 153 27.62 9.24 6.08
N LEU A 154 27.23 10.06 5.12
CA LEU A 154 28.16 10.72 4.23
C LEU A 154 28.63 12.05 4.84
N VAL A 155 29.94 12.29 4.80
CA VAL A 155 30.57 13.53 5.25
C VAL A 155 31.53 14.06 4.19
N LYS A 156 31.83 15.35 4.21
CA LYS A 156 32.85 15.92 3.31
C LYS A 156 34.21 15.28 3.62
N LYS A 157 35.00 15.02 2.58
CA LYS A 157 36.32 14.40 2.69
C LYS A 157 37.24 15.12 3.72
N ASP A 158 37.21 16.45 3.75
CA ASP A 158 38.05 17.28 4.62
C ASP A 158 37.30 17.77 5.88
N SER A 159 36.24 17.08 6.31
CA SER A 159 35.45 17.46 7.48
C SER A 159 36.11 17.15 8.82
N GLY A 160 37.13 16.30 8.83
CA GLY A 160 37.74 15.77 10.07
C GLY A 160 36.82 14.80 10.84
N ILE A 161 35.69 14.40 10.24
CA ILE A 161 34.75 13.43 10.83
C ILE A 161 35.11 12.05 10.31
N ASN A 162 35.60 11.17 11.18
CA ASN A 162 36.04 9.83 10.81
C ASN A 162 35.26 8.72 11.54
N ASN A 163 34.49 9.07 12.55
CA ASN A 163 33.69 8.12 13.32
C ASN A 163 32.45 8.80 13.94
N LEU A 164 31.53 8.00 14.50
CA LEU A 164 30.27 8.50 15.06
C LEU A 164 30.45 9.51 16.21
N LYS A 165 31.55 9.42 16.99
CA LYS A 165 31.80 10.35 18.10
C LYS A 165 32.09 11.76 17.62
N ASP A 166 32.67 11.90 16.42
CA ASP A 166 32.99 13.19 15.80
C ASP A 166 31.73 13.93 15.36
N LEU A 167 30.59 13.25 15.31
CA LEU A 167 29.27 13.84 14.98
C LEU A 167 28.65 14.62 16.15
N LYS A 168 29.19 14.48 17.36
CA LYS A 168 28.64 15.18 18.53
C LYS A 168 28.60 16.70 18.29
N GLY A 169 27.41 17.29 18.40
CA GLY A 169 27.17 18.71 18.18
C GLY A 169 27.17 19.14 16.70
N LYS A 170 27.21 18.22 15.75
CA LYS A 170 27.09 18.52 14.33
C LYS A 170 25.62 18.47 13.90
N LYS A 171 25.30 19.19 12.83
CA LYS A 171 23.98 19.15 12.19
C LYS A 171 24.00 18.02 11.15
N ILE A 172 22.95 17.18 11.16
CA ILE A 172 22.75 16.09 10.22
C ILE A 172 21.53 16.46 9.37
N ALA A 173 21.64 16.34 8.06
CA ALA A 173 20.50 16.36 7.14
C ALA A 173 19.97 14.94 6.97
N LEU A 174 18.66 14.77 7.08
CA LEU A 174 17.95 13.52 6.86
C LEU A 174 17.11 13.62 5.59
#